data_744d0b63307e425970fcf7c3c10c785e
#
_entry.id   744d0b63307e425970fcf7c3c10c785e
#
_cell.length_a   1.000
_cell.length_b   1.000
_cell.length_c   1.000
_cell.angle_alpha   90.00
_cell.angle_beta   90.00
_cell.angle_gamma   90.00
#
_symmetry.space_group_name_H-M   'P 1'
#
loop_
_entity.id
_entity.type
_entity.pdbx_description
1 polymer ?
#
loop_
_entity_poly.entity_id
_entity_poly.type
_entity_poly.pdbx_seq_one_letter_code
_entity_poly.pdbx_strand_id
1 'polypeptide(L)'
;MANGTRPQKGTKRAYRMKIIYTRGNRTETLASIATLRKILNRFIAHRVFYEVSSRNKRGHEFFSAKNTFVVGTIEIVNRDYLTITIFDAHNSTHSIEILNPAAMRIYDDTLGKGFAVSFLSEAPGGIESRCYLRDEGDESDEVKAESALEKITLPQLFEYLEEITHVDAIGKKP
;
A
#
# COMPACT_ATOMS: atom_id res chain seq x y z
N MET A 1 35.97 -24.05 30.23
CA MET A 1 34.61 -24.38 29.81
C MET A 1 34.03 -23.17 29.09
N ALA A 2 33.94 -23.22 27.81
CA ALA A 2 33.40 -22.12 27.02
C ALA A 2 31.88 -22.29 26.90
N ASN A 3 31.12 -21.43 27.58
CA ASN A 3 29.68 -21.33 27.39
C ASN A 3 29.42 -20.65 26.04
N GLY A 4 29.22 -21.47 25.03
CA GLY A 4 28.75 -21.00 23.72
C GLY A 4 27.31 -20.52 23.83
N THR A 5 27.13 -19.21 23.95
CA THR A 5 25.83 -18.55 23.80
C THR A 5 25.41 -18.73 22.35
N ARG A 6 24.47 -19.63 22.09
CA ARG A 6 23.82 -19.75 20.75
C ARG A 6 23.18 -18.40 20.43
N PRO A 7 23.44 -17.82 19.24
CA PRO A 7 22.71 -16.63 18.82
C PRO A 7 21.22 -17.01 18.74
N GLN A 8 20.39 -16.35 19.53
CA GLN A 8 18.95 -16.44 19.39
C GLN A 8 18.61 -16.01 17.97
N LYS A 9 18.09 -16.95 17.18
CA LYS A 9 17.47 -16.63 15.91
C LYS A 9 16.35 -15.65 16.20
N GLY A 10 16.59 -14.36 15.91
CA GLY A 10 15.59 -13.33 15.99
C GLY A 10 14.38 -13.81 15.16
N THR A 11 13.27 -14.02 15.81
CA THR A 11 11.99 -14.30 15.17
C THR A 11 11.73 -13.14 14.21
N LYS A 12 11.84 -13.38 12.91
CA LYS A 12 11.43 -12.41 11.89
C LYS A 12 10.01 -12.02 12.23
N ARG A 13 9.80 -10.80 12.73
CA ARG A 13 8.47 -10.27 12.96
C ARG A 13 7.75 -10.33 11.63
N ALA A 14 6.77 -11.20 11.54
CA ALA A 14 5.92 -11.26 10.38
C ALA A 14 5.27 -9.89 10.21
N TYR A 15 5.41 -9.32 9.02
CA TYR A 15 4.79 -8.07 8.66
C TYR A 15 3.26 -8.16 8.85
N ARG A 16 2.68 -7.20 9.55
CA ARG A 16 1.26 -7.20 9.92
C ARG A 16 0.60 -5.89 9.52
N MET A 17 0.46 -5.64 8.24
CA MET A 17 -0.42 -4.58 7.76
C MET A 17 -1.82 -5.14 7.55
N LYS A 18 -2.83 -4.41 7.98
CA LYS A 18 -4.23 -4.73 7.67
C LYS A 18 -4.62 -4.10 6.34
N ILE A 19 -5.26 -4.89 5.48
CA ILE A 19 -5.99 -4.37 4.33
C ILE A 19 -7.46 -4.24 4.71
N ILE A 20 -8.02 -3.06 4.54
CA ILE A 20 -9.43 -2.76 4.75
C ILE A 20 -10.05 -2.48 3.39
N TYR A 21 -10.96 -3.35 2.98
CA TYR A 21 -11.67 -3.25 1.73
C TYR A 21 -13.12 -2.79 1.97
N THR A 22 -13.60 -1.78 1.21
CA THR A 22 -14.85 -1.10 1.50
C THR A 22 -16.00 -1.42 0.55
N ARG A 23 -15.88 -2.43 -0.32
CA ARG A 23 -16.98 -2.85 -1.19
C ARG A 23 -17.97 -3.73 -0.40
N GLY A 24 -19.17 -3.24 -0.18
CA GLY A 24 -20.19 -3.96 0.57
C GLY A 24 -19.93 -4.00 2.07
N ASN A 25 -19.63 -5.17 2.61
CA ASN A 25 -19.26 -5.34 4.01
C ASN A 25 -17.77 -5.11 4.21
N ARG A 26 -17.40 -4.45 5.30
CA ARG A 26 -16.00 -4.22 5.67
C ARG A 26 -15.29 -5.55 5.85
N THR A 27 -14.32 -5.81 4.99
CA THR A 27 -13.50 -7.00 5.06
C THR A 27 -12.09 -6.59 5.43
N GLU A 28 -11.57 -7.10 6.53
CA GLU A 28 -10.19 -6.89 6.95
C GLU A 28 -9.39 -8.16 6.73
N THR A 29 -8.24 -8.06 6.08
CA THR A 29 -7.29 -9.17 5.93
C THR A 29 -5.88 -8.71 6.21
N LEU A 30 -5.00 -9.65 6.54
CA LEU A 30 -3.58 -9.37 6.68
C LEU A 30 -2.92 -9.36 5.30
N ALA A 31 -2.22 -8.28 5.00
CA ALA A 31 -1.49 -8.16 3.74
C ALA A 31 -0.23 -9.02 3.74
N SER A 32 -0.06 -9.80 2.69
CA SER A 32 1.25 -10.29 2.30
C SER A 32 1.95 -9.27 1.40
N ILE A 33 3.27 -9.35 1.29
CA ILE A 33 4.04 -8.52 0.34
C ILE A 33 3.58 -8.75 -1.10
N ALA A 34 3.22 -10.00 -1.43
CA ALA A 34 2.72 -10.34 -2.76
C ALA A 34 1.37 -9.66 -3.06
N THR A 35 0.45 -9.64 -2.10
CA THR A 35 -0.84 -8.94 -2.20
C THR A 35 -0.63 -7.44 -2.36
N LEU A 36 0.20 -6.85 -1.51
CA LEU A 36 0.53 -5.44 -1.57
C LEU A 36 1.10 -5.04 -2.95
N ARG A 37 2.02 -5.85 -3.48
CA ARG A 37 2.63 -5.64 -4.79
C ARG A 37 1.59 -5.68 -5.92
N LYS A 38 0.68 -6.64 -5.91
CA LYS A 38 -0.40 -6.73 -6.91
C LYS A 38 -1.29 -5.49 -6.91
N ILE A 39 -1.65 -5.00 -5.73
CA ILE A 39 -2.49 -3.80 -5.59
C ILE A 39 -1.76 -2.57 -6.13
N LEU A 40 -0.51 -2.38 -5.73
CA LEU A 40 0.27 -1.20 -6.10
C LEU A 40 0.70 -1.20 -7.57
N ASN A 41 0.98 -2.36 -8.17
CA ASN A 41 1.33 -2.47 -9.59
C ASN A 41 0.25 -1.90 -10.51
N ARG A 42 -1.00 -1.81 -10.02
CA ARG A 42 -2.08 -1.17 -10.75
C ARG A 42 -1.82 0.30 -11.07
N PHE A 43 -1.05 0.99 -10.24
CA PHE A 43 -0.72 2.40 -10.45
C PHE A 43 0.42 2.63 -11.45
N ILE A 44 1.20 1.59 -11.80
CA ILE A 44 2.33 1.74 -12.73
C ILE A 44 1.86 2.24 -14.08
N ALA A 45 2.53 3.28 -14.60
CA ALA A 45 2.22 4.01 -15.83
C ALA A 45 0.90 4.80 -15.79
N HIS A 46 0.29 4.94 -14.62
CA HIS A 46 -0.89 5.79 -14.42
C HIS A 46 -0.48 7.14 -13.83
N ARG A 47 -1.23 8.19 -14.20
CA ARG A 47 -1.22 9.45 -13.48
C ARG A 47 -1.94 9.25 -12.16
N VAL A 48 -1.29 9.63 -11.08
CA VAL A 48 -1.79 9.45 -9.72
C VAL A 48 -1.82 10.80 -9.02
N PHE A 49 -2.95 11.15 -8.46
CA PHE A 49 -3.04 12.19 -7.44
C PHE A 49 -2.61 11.61 -6.11
N TYR A 50 -1.74 12.29 -5.39
CA TYR A 50 -1.39 11.91 -4.02
C TYR A 50 -1.59 13.05 -3.04
N GLU A 51 -1.91 12.68 -1.82
CA GLU A 51 -1.97 13.55 -0.67
C GLU A 51 -1.30 12.87 0.52
N VAL A 52 -0.30 13.53 1.09
CA VAL A 52 0.35 13.10 2.34
C VAL A 52 -0.05 14.08 3.42
N SER A 53 -0.57 13.60 4.52
CA SER A 53 -0.96 14.42 5.67
C SER A 53 -0.52 13.79 6.97
N SER A 54 -0.25 14.63 7.98
CA SER A 54 0.06 14.20 9.33
C SER A 54 -0.79 14.93 10.35
N ARG A 55 -1.29 14.18 11.34
CA ARG A 55 -2.20 14.67 12.38
C ARG A 55 -1.68 14.28 13.76
N ASN A 56 -1.94 15.13 14.74
CA ASN A 56 -1.67 14.81 16.14
C ASN A 56 -2.82 13.98 16.76
N LYS A 57 -2.63 13.55 18.02
CA LYS A 57 -3.64 12.78 18.78
C LYS A 57 -5.02 13.46 18.86
N ARG A 58 -5.06 14.79 18.74
CA ARG A 58 -6.32 15.56 18.79
C ARG A 58 -6.98 15.69 17.42
N GLY A 59 -6.40 15.07 16.38
CA GLY A 59 -6.90 15.13 15.02
C GLY A 59 -6.54 16.42 14.28
N HIS A 60 -5.73 17.32 14.87
CA HIS A 60 -5.27 18.52 14.20
C HIS A 60 -4.20 18.16 13.18
N GLU A 61 -4.46 18.53 11.93
CA GLU A 61 -3.50 18.43 10.85
C GLU A 61 -2.45 19.52 11.00
N PHE A 62 -1.17 19.12 10.97
CA PHE A 62 -0.04 20.05 11.06
C PHE A 62 0.85 19.98 9.82
N PHE A 63 0.63 19.01 8.95
CA PHE A 63 1.32 18.87 7.68
C PHE A 63 0.37 18.32 6.64
N SER A 64 0.39 18.90 5.45
CA SER A 64 -0.29 18.39 4.27
C SER A 64 0.47 18.78 3.02
N ALA A 65 0.67 17.84 2.12
CA ALA A 65 1.25 18.06 0.80
C ALA A 65 0.48 17.22 -0.22
N LYS A 66 0.20 17.80 -1.38
CA LYS A 66 -0.51 17.13 -2.47
C LYS A 66 0.08 17.50 -3.82
N ASN A 67 0.10 16.55 -4.73
CA ASN A 67 0.55 16.75 -6.10
C ASN A 67 0.03 15.61 -6.99
N THR A 68 0.38 15.67 -8.27
CA THR A 68 0.17 14.60 -9.25
C THR A 68 1.48 14.21 -9.90
N PHE A 69 1.64 12.94 -10.21
CA PHE A 69 2.79 12.43 -10.97
C PHE A 69 2.41 11.13 -11.69
N VAL A 70 3.26 10.68 -12.61
CA VAL A 70 3.12 9.39 -13.27
C VAL A 70 3.96 8.36 -12.56
N VAL A 71 3.36 7.26 -12.15
CA VAL A 71 4.09 6.20 -11.44
C VAL A 71 4.98 5.43 -12.40
N GLY A 72 6.28 5.43 -12.15
CA GLY A 72 7.27 4.66 -12.92
C GLY A 72 7.51 3.29 -12.31
N THR A 73 8.08 3.26 -11.13
CA THR A 73 8.43 2.03 -10.43
C THR A 73 7.98 2.08 -8.97
N ILE A 74 7.80 0.90 -8.39
CA ILE A 74 7.43 0.74 -6.99
C ILE A 74 8.38 -0.26 -6.36
N GLU A 75 9.05 0.15 -5.31
CA GLU A 75 9.93 -0.69 -4.50
C GLU A 75 9.27 -1.00 -3.16
N ILE A 76 9.29 -2.26 -2.77
CA ILE A 76 8.79 -2.71 -1.46
C ILE A 76 9.94 -3.43 -0.76
N VAL A 77 10.41 -2.85 0.32
CA VAL A 77 11.47 -3.38 1.16
C VAL A 77 10.91 -3.76 2.52
N ASN A 78 11.13 -5.00 2.93
CA ASN A 78 10.72 -5.52 4.22
C ASN A 78 11.93 -6.15 4.91
N ARG A 79 12.62 -5.36 5.70
CA ARG A 79 13.77 -5.81 6.53
C ARG A 79 13.40 -5.67 8.01
N ASP A 80 13.82 -4.57 8.63
CA ASP A 80 13.48 -4.25 10.02
C ASP A 80 12.07 -3.66 10.14
N TYR A 81 11.64 -2.96 9.08
CA TYR A 81 10.29 -2.40 8.90
C TYR A 81 9.93 -2.36 7.42
N LEU A 82 8.65 -2.19 7.12
CA LEU A 82 8.19 -2.07 5.75
C LEU A 82 8.41 -0.65 5.22
N THR A 83 9.03 -0.56 4.06
CA THR A 83 9.12 0.68 3.29
C THR A 83 8.54 0.44 1.90
N ILE A 84 7.65 1.32 1.47
CA ILE A 84 7.11 1.36 0.12
C ILE A 84 7.59 2.67 -0.49
N THR A 85 8.31 2.60 -1.61
CA THR A 85 8.77 3.77 -2.34
C THR A 85 8.18 3.76 -3.74
N ILE A 86 7.51 4.85 -4.10
CA ILE A 86 6.85 5.04 -5.38
C ILE A 86 7.60 6.13 -6.12
N PHE A 87 8.19 5.81 -7.26
CA PHE A 87 9.02 6.71 -8.06
C PHE A 87 8.23 7.30 -9.23
N ASP A 88 8.48 8.57 -9.50
CA ASP A 88 7.98 9.26 -10.68
C ASP A 88 8.65 8.73 -11.96
N ALA A 89 7.87 8.43 -12.99
CA ALA A 89 8.38 7.93 -14.27
C ALA A 89 9.23 8.97 -15.02
N HIS A 90 8.94 10.26 -14.84
CA HIS A 90 9.60 11.37 -15.55
C HIS A 90 10.74 11.99 -14.74
N ASN A 91 10.79 11.74 -13.44
CA ASN A 91 11.79 12.30 -12.55
C ASN A 91 12.22 11.28 -11.48
N SER A 92 13.33 10.61 -11.71
CA SER A 92 13.85 9.58 -10.81
C SER A 92 14.21 10.08 -9.40
N THR A 93 14.31 11.41 -9.20
CA THR A 93 14.58 12.01 -7.89
C THR A 93 13.31 12.33 -7.12
N HIS A 94 12.13 12.34 -7.77
CA HIS A 94 10.86 12.53 -7.11
C HIS A 94 10.26 11.20 -6.71
N SER A 95 10.01 11.03 -5.44
CA SER A 95 9.42 9.79 -4.91
C SER A 95 8.54 10.07 -3.70
N ILE A 96 7.61 9.15 -3.46
CA ILE A 96 6.83 9.09 -2.23
C ILE A 96 7.33 7.89 -1.44
N GLU A 97 7.67 8.11 -0.19
CA GLU A 97 8.09 7.07 0.74
C GLU A 97 7.03 6.88 1.84
N ILE A 98 6.58 5.64 1.99
CA ILE A 98 5.60 5.23 2.99
C ILE A 98 6.30 4.29 3.95
N LEU A 99 6.45 4.73 5.19
CA LEU A 99 7.20 4.01 6.22
C LEU A 99 6.27 3.24 7.15
N ASN A 100 6.51 1.94 7.25
CA ASN A 100 5.89 1.02 8.19
C ASN A 100 4.38 1.21 8.39
N PRO A 101 3.57 1.20 7.31
CA PRO A 101 2.15 1.43 7.42
C PRO A 101 1.47 0.32 8.24
N ALA A 102 0.61 0.71 9.16
CA ALA A 102 -0.19 -0.21 9.99
C ALA A 102 -1.41 -0.75 9.23
N ALA A 103 -1.97 0.06 8.34
CA ALA A 103 -3.14 -0.30 7.55
C ALA A 103 -3.10 0.32 6.15
N MET A 104 -3.71 -0.38 5.20
CA MET A 104 -4.04 0.12 3.87
C MET A 104 -5.55 0.00 3.66
N ARG A 105 -6.19 1.08 3.27
CA ARG A 105 -7.60 1.09 2.88
C ARG A 105 -7.71 1.21 1.37
N ILE A 106 -8.55 0.37 0.77
CA ILE A 106 -8.83 0.37 -0.65
C ILE A 106 -10.23 0.97 -0.86
N TYR A 107 -10.33 1.90 -1.78
CA TYR A 107 -11.58 2.52 -2.21
C TYR A 107 -11.86 2.08 -3.65
N ASP A 108 -13.07 1.60 -3.88
CA ASP A 108 -13.53 1.35 -5.24
C ASP A 108 -14.17 2.61 -5.86
N ASP A 109 -14.41 2.54 -7.16
CA ASP A 109 -14.98 3.65 -7.94
C ASP A 109 -16.52 3.77 -7.80
N THR A 110 -17.08 3.51 -6.62
CA THR A 110 -18.53 3.58 -6.42
C THR A 110 -19.12 4.97 -6.64
N LEU A 111 -18.28 6.00 -6.76
CA LEU A 111 -18.69 7.39 -6.93
C LEU A 111 -18.06 8.08 -8.16
N GLY A 112 -17.51 7.32 -9.12
CA GLY A 112 -16.84 7.86 -10.30
C GLY A 112 -15.52 8.60 -10.00
N LYS A 113 -14.94 8.35 -8.83
CA LYS A 113 -13.68 9.00 -8.39
C LYS A 113 -12.41 8.21 -8.72
N GLY A 114 -12.58 7.03 -9.34
CA GLY A 114 -11.47 6.14 -9.66
C GLY A 114 -11.00 5.29 -8.48
N PHE A 115 -10.12 4.35 -8.79
CA PHE A 115 -9.48 3.49 -7.79
C PHE A 115 -8.54 4.29 -6.90
N ALA A 116 -8.65 4.11 -5.60
CA ALA A 116 -7.78 4.78 -4.64
C ALA A 116 -7.35 3.85 -3.50
N VAL A 117 -6.21 4.15 -2.93
CA VAL A 117 -5.73 3.52 -1.69
C VAL A 117 -5.27 4.59 -0.70
N SER A 118 -5.36 4.32 0.58
CA SER A 118 -4.72 5.13 1.60
C SER A 118 -3.93 4.26 2.55
N PHE A 119 -2.70 4.67 2.83
CA PHE A 119 -1.85 4.06 3.85
C PHE A 119 -1.93 4.87 5.13
N LEU A 120 -2.01 4.18 6.24
CA LEU A 120 -2.01 4.74 7.57
C LEU A 120 -0.78 4.28 8.31
N SER A 121 0.04 5.22 8.75
CA SER A 121 1.22 4.98 9.58
C SER A 121 1.07 5.69 10.91
N GLU A 122 1.46 5.01 11.99
CA GLU A 122 1.43 5.56 13.34
C GLU A 122 2.87 5.73 13.83
N ALA A 123 3.22 6.94 14.26
CA ALA A 123 4.51 7.27 14.84
C ALA A 123 4.42 7.41 16.37
N PRO A 124 5.57 7.31 17.09
CA PRO A 124 5.64 7.61 18.51
C PRO A 124 5.02 8.98 18.84
N GLY A 125 4.36 9.08 19.99
CA GLY A 125 3.68 10.32 20.40
C GLY A 125 2.25 10.44 19.85
N GLY A 126 1.75 9.43 19.15
CA GLY A 126 0.39 9.39 18.59
C GLY A 126 0.20 10.28 17.38
N ILE A 127 1.26 10.46 16.62
CA ILE A 127 1.19 11.10 15.31
C ILE A 127 0.71 10.07 14.31
N GLU A 128 -0.36 10.40 13.60
CA GLU A 128 -0.90 9.64 12.50
C GLU A 128 -0.47 10.29 11.19
N SER A 129 0.16 9.52 10.30
CA SER A 129 0.48 9.95 8.94
C SER A 129 -0.35 9.14 7.94
N ARG A 130 -0.92 9.83 6.96
CA ARG A 130 -1.70 9.23 5.89
C ARG A 130 -1.09 9.58 4.54
N CYS A 131 -0.91 8.58 3.70
CA CYS A 131 -0.63 8.74 2.28
C CYS A 131 -1.83 8.23 1.48
N TYR A 132 -2.49 9.11 0.76
CA TYR A 132 -3.62 8.80 -0.11
C TYR A 132 -3.16 8.86 -1.56
N LEU A 133 -3.50 7.85 -2.34
CA LEU A 133 -3.20 7.74 -3.76
C LEU A 133 -4.49 7.46 -4.51
N ARG A 134 -4.79 8.26 -5.54
CA ARG A 134 -5.93 8.07 -6.42
C ARG A 134 -5.47 7.96 -7.86
N ASP A 135 -5.94 6.91 -8.53
CA ASP A 135 -5.73 6.71 -9.95
C ASP A 135 -6.54 7.74 -10.77
N GLU A 136 -5.86 8.50 -11.62
CA GLU A 136 -6.47 9.47 -12.52
C GLU A 136 -6.49 9.00 -13.98
N GLY A 137 -6.03 7.76 -14.24
CA GLY A 137 -6.07 7.12 -15.53
C GLY A 137 -4.70 6.89 -16.18
N ASP A 138 -4.74 6.19 -17.29
CA ASP A 138 -3.55 5.88 -18.07
C ASP A 138 -2.96 7.15 -18.69
N GLU A 139 -1.67 7.33 -18.58
CA GLU A 139 -0.96 8.26 -19.42
C GLU A 139 -0.53 7.57 -20.73
N SER A 140 -0.40 8.36 -21.79
CA SER A 140 -0.20 8.00 -23.20
C SER A 140 0.42 6.63 -23.54
N ASP A 141 0.15 6.15 -24.75
CA ASP A 141 0.59 4.84 -25.27
C ASP A 141 2.11 4.59 -25.23
N GLU A 142 2.93 5.64 -25.12
CA GLU A 142 4.38 5.53 -24.99
C GLU A 142 4.83 4.93 -23.65
N VAL A 143 4.14 5.26 -22.56
CA VAL A 143 4.46 4.70 -21.23
C VAL A 143 3.93 3.26 -21.10
N LYS A 144 2.88 2.91 -21.84
CA LYS A 144 2.33 1.55 -21.86
C LYS A 144 3.28 0.52 -22.46
N ALA A 145 4.14 0.92 -23.41
CA ALA A 145 5.07 0.03 -24.08
C ALA A 145 6.19 -0.50 -23.17
N GLU A 146 6.56 0.23 -22.13
CA GLU A 146 7.62 -0.17 -21.19
C GLU A 146 7.09 -1.02 -20.01
N SER A 147 5.80 -0.99 -19.72
CA SER A 147 5.25 -1.76 -18.61
C SER A 147 4.66 -3.08 -19.08
N ALA A 148 5.53 -4.06 -19.37
CA ALA A 148 5.14 -5.46 -19.69
C ALA A 148 4.57 -6.25 -18.48
N LEU A 149 4.24 -5.58 -17.37
CA LEU A 149 3.61 -6.22 -16.22
C LEU A 149 2.12 -6.40 -16.50
N GLU A 150 1.63 -7.62 -16.45
CA GLU A 150 0.19 -7.90 -16.48
C GLU A 150 -0.50 -7.09 -15.37
N LYS A 151 -1.25 -6.08 -15.79
CA LYS A 151 -2.04 -5.27 -14.87
C LYS A 151 -3.32 -6.02 -14.50
N ILE A 152 -3.47 -6.27 -13.21
CA ILE A 152 -4.73 -6.80 -12.70
C ILE A 152 -5.84 -5.75 -12.89
N THR A 153 -6.96 -6.13 -13.49
CA THR A 153 -8.13 -5.25 -13.61
C THR A 153 -8.82 -5.06 -12.26
N LEU A 154 -9.65 -4.01 -12.12
CA LEU A 154 -10.40 -3.80 -10.87
C LEU A 154 -11.27 -4.99 -10.49
N PRO A 155 -12.09 -5.57 -11.41
CA PRO A 155 -12.86 -6.78 -11.09
C PRO A 155 -11.99 -7.94 -10.61
N GLN A 156 -10.86 -8.20 -11.29
CA GLN A 156 -9.92 -9.25 -10.90
C GLN A 156 -9.26 -8.98 -9.54
N LEU A 157 -8.95 -7.71 -9.23
CA LEU A 157 -8.43 -7.35 -7.93
C LEU A 157 -9.44 -7.63 -6.82
N PHE A 158 -10.71 -7.29 -7.06
CA PHE A 158 -11.77 -7.50 -6.07
C PHE A 158 -12.07 -8.99 -5.87
N GLU A 159 -12.13 -9.75 -6.94
CA GLU A 159 -12.26 -11.21 -6.89
C GLU A 159 -11.12 -11.84 -6.09
N TYR A 160 -9.88 -11.42 -6.35
CA TYR A 160 -8.70 -11.86 -5.61
C TYR A 160 -8.76 -11.53 -4.11
N LEU A 161 -9.21 -10.33 -3.77
CA LEU A 161 -9.35 -9.91 -2.36
C LEU A 161 -10.46 -10.70 -1.63
N GLU A 162 -11.55 -11.00 -2.32
CA GLU A 162 -12.64 -11.85 -1.81
C GLU A 162 -12.16 -13.29 -1.57
N GLU A 163 -11.39 -13.87 -2.49
CA GLU A 163 -10.80 -15.20 -2.31
C GLU A 163 -9.89 -15.28 -1.10
N ILE A 164 -8.97 -14.30 -0.93
CA ILE A 164 -8.06 -14.27 0.24
C ILE A 164 -8.85 -14.18 1.53
N THR A 165 -9.89 -13.36 1.57
CA THR A 165 -10.73 -13.19 2.76
C THR A 165 -11.48 -14.47 3.10
N HIS A 166 -11.95 -15.20 2.11
CA HIS A 166 -12.62 -16.50 2.32
C HIS A 166 -11.67 -17.56 2.87
N VAL A 167 -10.42 -17.59 2.40
CA VAL A 167 -9.40 -18.51 2.91
C VAL A 167 -9.08 -18.23 4.39
N ASP A 168 -8.95 -16.94 4.76
CA ASP A 168 -8.70 -16.55 6.16
C ASP A 168 -9.89 -16.88 7.07
N ALA A 169 -11.12 -16.79 6.58
CA ALA A 169 -12.32 -17.15 7.32
C ALA A 169 -12.45 -18.67 7.56
N ILE A 170 -12.03 -19.49 6.60
CA ILE A 170 -12.03 -20.96 6.70
C ILE A 170 -10.90 -21.46 7.61
N GLY A 171 -9.76 -20.78 7.65
CA GLY A 171 -8.63 -21.10 8.52
C GLY A 171 -8.86 -20.82 10.01
N LYS A 172 -9.92 -20.12 10.38
CA LYS A 172 -10.33 -19.82 11.77
C LYS A 172 -11.43 -20.76 12.25
N LYS A 173 -11.24 -22.06 12.11
CA LYS A 173 -12.05 -23.00 12.92
C LYS A 173 -11.52 -23.01 14.36
N PRO A 174 -12.40 -22.86 15.36
CA PRO A 174 -12.04 -22.95 16.75
C PRO A 174 -11.50 -24.32 17.11
#